data_e2f3386f8c295bc4f8ff4f6749d65405
#
_entry.id   e2f3386f8c295bc4f8ff4f6749d65405
#
_cell.length_a   1.000
_cell.length_b   1.000
_cell.length_c   1.000
_cell.angle_alpha   90.00
_cell.angle_beta   90.00
_cell.angle_gamma   90.00
#
_symmetry.space_group_name_H-M   'P 1'
#
loop_
_entity.id
_entity.type
_entity.pdbx_description
1 polymer ?
#
loop_
_entity_poly.entity_id
_entity_poly.type
_entity_poly.pdbx_seq_one_letter_code
_entity_poly.pdbx_strand_id
1 'polypeptide(L)'
;MGRFEGKVVSIVGAASNDNMGQVMARRFADEGAKVVVSGRNEDRLRALANEINGDWVHCDFSKKTSINAMIDTIVERHSRLDVAINSTGWGLLVPLPENSEEQLDQMIDLQFKGPFVWLQKLVQTMESTGGSIIQISSATANIMLDDHAAYMGTKAGTDHLIRCVANQYGPQGIRANSISPGLTATPMTAEPLKSAALLAEFESCYPLGRIGTSEDIAAAATFLASDECFMTGENLQVNGGLCLRRNPLGTELFDAMVAAGEIPAA
;
A
#
# COMPACT_ATOMS: atom_id res chain seq x y z
N MET A 1 -24.26 9.26 11.13
CA MET A 1 -24.05 8.22 10.10
C MET A 1 -22.59 8.27 9.72
N GLY A 2 -21.91 7.13 9.69
CA GLY A 2 -20.53 7.04 9.24
C GLY A 2 -20.44 7.31 7.73
N ARG A 3 -19.30 7.83 7.26
CA ARG A 3 -19.07 8.17 5.83
C ARG A 3 -19.19 6.96 4.91
N PHE A 4 -18.94 5.75 5.43
CA PHE A 4 -19.00 4.47 4.69
C PHE A 4 -20.13 3.55 5.15
N GLU A 5 -21.17 4.08 5.76
CA GLU A 5 -22.34 3.28 6.18
C GLU A 5 -22.95 2.53 5.00
N GLY A 6 -23.08 1.21 5.12
CA GLY A 6 -23.60 0.34 4.06
C GLY A 6 -22.63 0.04 2.91
N LYS A 7 -21.37 0.52 2.97
CA LYS A 7 -20.31 0.20 2.00
C LYS A 7 -19.50 -1.03 2.43
N VAL A 8 -19.08 -1.84 1.47
CA VAL A 8 -18.18 -2.98 1.66
C VAL A 8 -16.78 -2.58 1.18
N VAL A 9 -15.79 -2.67 2.07
CA VAL A 9 -14.40 -2.28 1.84
C VAL A 9 -13.49 -3.50 1.97
N SER A 10 -12.80 -3.87 0.91
CA SER A 10 -11.77 -4.93 0.91
C SER A 10 -10.39 -4.34 1.08
N ILE A 11 -9.61 -4.87 2.03
CA ILE A 11 -8.21 -4.47 2.25
C ILE A 11 -7.32 -5.70 2.25
N VAL A 12 -6.52 -5.86 1.19
CA VAL A 12 -5.51 -6.91 1.13
C VAL A 12 -4.15 -6.39 1.62
N GLY A 13 -3.42 -7.22 2.37
CA GLY A 13 -2.17 -6.84 3.02
C GLY A 13 -2.31 -6.48 4.51
N ALA A 14 -3.40 -6.92 5.17
CA ALA A 14 -3.68 -6.63 6.59
C ALA A 14 -3.25 -7.76 7.56
N ALA A 15 -2.37 -8.68 7.13
CA ALA A 15 -2.01 -9.88 7.88
C ALA A 15 -0.78 -9.74 8.80
N SER A 16 -0.30 -8.53 9.07
CA SER A 16 0.77 -8.25 10.04
C SER A 16 0.29 -7.25 11.08
N ASN A 17 0.62 -7.47 12.36
CA ASN A 17 0.17 -6.60 13.44
C ASN A 17 0.59 -5.14 13.19
N ASP A 18 -0.35 -4.23 13.41
CA ASP A 18 -0.19 -2.78 13.33
C ASP A 18 0.44 -2.27 12.02
N ASN A 19 0.33 -3.06 10.95
CA ASN A 19 0.73 -2.59 9.64
C ASN A 19 -0.31 -1.62 9.07
N MET A 20 0.07 -0.94 8.00
CA MET A 20 -0.76 0.06 7.32
C MET A 20 -2.14 -0.48 6.93
N GLY A 21 -2.24 -1.76 6.48
CA GLY A 21 -3.50 -2.41 6.14
C GLY A 21 -4.44 -2.54 7.33
N GLN A 22 -3.92 -2.88 8.53
CA GLN A 22 -4.71 -2.95 9.76
C GLN A 22 -5.19 -1.58 10.23
N VAL A 23 -4.32 -0.57 10.18
CA VAL A 23 -4.68 0.81 10.56
C VAL A 23 -5.78 1.34 9.63
N MET A 24 -5.66 1.13 8.32
CA MET A 24 -6.73 1.46 7.38
C MET A 24 -8.02 0.70 7.70
N ALA A 25 -7.96 -0.61 8.02
CA ALA A 25 -9.13 -1.41 8.33
C ALA A 25 -9.90 -0.88 9.54
N ARG A 26 -9.20 -0.53 10.63
CA ARG A 26 -9.81 0.11 11.81
C ARG A 26 -10.47 1.43 11.44
N ARG A 27 -9.76 2.28 10.70
CA ARG A 27 -10.28 3.59 10.28
C ARG A 27 -11.55 3.48 9.45
N PHE A 28 -11.61 2.58 8.46
CA PHE A 28 -12.82 2.38 7.66
C PHE A 28 -13.97 1.80 8.47
N ALA A 29 -13.70 0.88 9.41
CA ALA A 29 -14.72 0.33 10.32
C ALA A 29 -15.29 1.41 11.25
N ASP A 30 -14.45 2.28 11.82
CA ASP A 30 -14.86 3.40 12.67
C ASP A 30 -15.74 4.41 11.90
N GLU A 31 -15.57 4.49 10.58
CA GLU A 31 -16.40 5.32 9.69
C GLU A 31 -17.63 4.58 9.11
N GLY A 32 -17.94 3.38 9.63
CA GLY A 32 -19.18 2.65 9.36
C GLY A 32 -19.11 1.62 8.22
N ALA A 33 -17.93 1.36 7.64
CA ALA A 33 -17.80 0.35 6.60
C ALA A 33 -17.93 -1.08 7.13
N LYS A 34 -18.47 -1.98 6.31
CA LYS A 34 -18.24 -3.42 6.46
C LYS A 34 -16.88 -3.76 5.83
N VAL A 35 -15.88 -3.96 6.68
CA VAL A 35 -14.50 -4.20 6.21
C VAL A 35 -14.23 -5.70 6.09
N VAL A 36 -13.63 -6.11 4.97
CA VAL A 36 -13.12 -7.47 4.73
C VAL A 36 -11.61 -7.41 4.57
N VAL A 37 -10.88 -7.97 5.53
CA VAL A 37 -9.42 -7.98 5.52
C VAL A 37 -8.87 -9.26 4.93
N SER A 38 -7.75 -9.14 4.18
CA SER A 38 -7.18 -10.29 3.47
C SER A 38 -5.65 -10.33 3.55
N GLY A 39 -5.10 -11.53 3.46
CA GLY A 39 -3.68 -11.82 3.52
C GLY A 39 -3.41 -13.29 3.82
N ARG A 40 -2.16 -13.64 4.17
CA ARG A 40 -1.72 -15.03 4.36
C ARG A 40 -1.86 -15.55 5.79
N ASN A 41 -1.83 -14.70 6.81
CA ASN A 41 -1.89 -15.13 8.21
C ASN A 41 -3.33 -15.05 8.72
N GLU A 42 -4.02 -16.19 8.70
CA GLU A 42 -5.46 -16.28 9.04
C GLU A 42 -5.76 -15.92 10.49
N ASP A 43 -4.88 -16.28 11.44
CA ASP A 43 -5.12 -15.99 12.86
C ASP A 43 -5.13 -14.49 13.12
N ARG A 44 -4.21 -13.75 12.50
CA ARG A 44 -4.16 -12.29 12.60
C ARG A 44 -5.33 -11.62 11.89
N LEU A 45 -5.74 -12.14 10.73
CA LEU A 45 -6.90 -11.64 10.00
C LEU A 45 -8.18 -11.85 10.81
N ARG A 46 -8.34 -13.03 11.41
CA ARG A 46 -9.48 -13.37 12.26
C ARG A 46 -9.54 -12.48 13.50
N ALA A 47 -8.40 -12.26 14.15
CA ALA A 47 -8.32 -11.37 15.32
C ALA A 47 -8.75 -9.94 14.97
N LEU A 48 -8.22 -9.38 13.86
CA LEU A 48 -8.58 -8.05 13.39
C LEU A 48 -10.05 -7.98 12.97
N ALA A 49 -10.57 -8.96 12.24
CA ALA A 49 -11.96 -9.00 11.82
C ALA A 49 -12.91 -9.00 13.02
N ASN A 50 -12.60 -9.75 14.09
CA ASN A 50 -13.36 -9.74 15.34
C ASN A 50 -13.29 -8.36 16.04
N GLU A 51 -12.12 -7.74 16.08
CA GLU A 51 -11.90 -6.42 16.69
C GLU A 51 -12.78 -5.35 16.03
N ILE A 52 -12.82 -5.32 14.69
CA ILE A 52 -13.52 -4.29 13.93
C ILE A 52 -14.97 -4.68 13.52
N ASN A 53 -15.49 -5.78 14.04
CA ASN A 53 -16.77 -6.35 13.60
C ASN A 53 -16.87 -6.51 12.05
N GLY A 54 -15.73 -6.85 11.44
CA GLY A 54 -15.54 -7.05 10.01
C GLY A 54 -15.70 -8.51 9.57
N ASP A 55 -15.05 -8.84 8.46
CA ASP A 55 -14.90 -10.20 7.95
C ASP A 55 -13.47 -10.40 7.46
N TRP A 56 -13.09 -11.64 7.13
CA TRP A 56 -11.77 -11.93 6.58
C TRP A 56 -11.82 -13.04 5.53
N VAL A 57 -10.86 -12.98 4.59
CA VAL A 57 -10.66 -14.01 3.56
C VAL A 57 -9.17 -14.24 3.38
N HIS A 58 -8.74 -15.50 3.36
CA HIS A 58 -7.36 -15.83 3.03
C HIS A 58 -7.00 -15.37 1.60
N CYS A 59 -5.82 -14.77 1.42
CA CYS A 59 -5.30 -14.43 0.10
C CYS A 59 -3.78 -14.48 0.05
N ASP A 60 -3.24 -15.32 -0.83
CA ASP A 60 -1.87 -15.21 -1.32
C ASP A 60 -1.88 -14.35 -2.58
N PHE A 61 -1.46 -13.11 -2.44
CA PHE A 61 -1.55 -12.09 -3.51
C PHE A 61 -0.55 -12.33 -4.67
N SER A 62 0.35 -13.30 -4.54
CA SER A 62 1.21 -13.76 -5.64
C SER A 62 0.52 -14.78 -6.56
N LYS A 63 -0.70 -15.25 -6.19
CA LYS A 63 -1.41 -16.32 -6.89
C LYS A 63 -2.75 -15.86 -7.46
N LYS A 64 -2.89 -15.92 -8.79
CA LYS A 64 -4.13 -15.56 -9.51
C LYS A 64 -5.37 -16.23 -8.94
N THR A 65 -5.30 -17.55 -8.69
CA THR A 65 -6.44 -18.31 -8.17
C THR A 65 -6.88 -17.83 -6.79
N SER A 66 -5.93 -17.46 -5.92
CA SER A 66 -6.21 -16.95 -4.58
C SER A 66 -6.82 -15.55 -4.63
N ILE A 67 -6.33 -14.68 -5.51
CA ILE A 67 -6.88 -13.32 -5.71
C ILE A 67 -8.33 -13.41 -6.21
N ASN A 68 -8.60 -14.21 -7.22
CA ASN A 68 -9.94 -14.37 -7.76
C ASN A 68 -10.91 -14.94 -6.71
N ALA A 69 -10.51 -16.03 -6.02
CA ALA A 69 -11.32 -16.64 -4.98
C ALA A 69 -11.63 -15.66 -3.83
N MET A 70 -10.67 -14.81 -3.44
CA MET A 70 -10.89 -13.77 -2.43
C MET A 70 -12.01 -12.81 -2.85
N ILE A 71 -11.95 -12.27 -4.07
CA ILE A 71 -12.94 -11.31 -4.56
C ILE A 71 -14.32 -11.99 -4.72
N ASP A 72 -14.36 -13.20 -5.29
CA ASP A 72 -15.59 -13.96 -5.44
C ASP A 72 -16.25 -14.24 -4.08
N THR A 73 -15.48 -14.65 -3.07
CA THR A 73 -15.96 -14.88 -1.70
C THR A 73 -16.53 -13.60 -1.08
N ILE A 74 -15.87 -12.45 -1.29
CA ILE A 74 -16.37 -11.16 -0.77
C ILE A 74 -17.74 -10.84 -1.37
N VAL A 75 -17.85 -10.96 -2.70
CA VAL A 75 -19.11 -10.67 -3.40
C VAL A 75 -20.21 -11.68 -3.01
N GLU A 76 -19.88 -12.96 -2.89
CA GLU A 76 -20.83 -13.99 -2.44
C GLU A 76 -21.40 -13.69 -1.03
N ARG A 77 -20.53 -13.28 -0.09
CA ARG A 77 -20.94 -13.02 1.30
C ARG A 77 -21.66 -11.69 1.49
N HIS A 78 -21.26 -10.65 0.74
CA HIS A 78 -21.72 -9.28 0.99
C HIS A 78 -22.55 -8.69 -0.16
N SER A 79 -22.70 -9.40 -1.30
CA SER A 79 -23.46 -9.00 -2.48
C SER A 79 -22.99 -7.72 -3.17
N ARG A 80 -21.88 -7.12 -2.72
CA ARG A 80 -21.28 -5.89 -3.26
C ARG A 80 -19.81 -5.75 -2.87
N LEU A 81 -19.10 -4.91 -3.60
CA LEU A 81 -17.76 -4.45 -3.26
C LEU A 81 -17.62 -2.99 -3.74
N ASP A 82 -17.54 -2.04 -2.80
CA ASP A 82 -17.52 -0.61 -3.11
C ASP A 82 -16.11 -0.03 -3.16
N VAL A 83 -15.24 -0.53 -2.29
CA VAL A 83 -13.85 -0.06 -2.18
C VAL A 83 -12.91 -1.25 -2.10
N ALA A 84 -11.87 -1.22 -2.91
CA ALA A 84 -10.82 -2.23 -2.88
C ALA A 84 -9.44 -1.56 -2.71
N ILE A 85 -8.69 -1.97 -1.67
CA ILE A 85 -7.40 -1.40 -1.31
C ILE A 85 -6.35 -2.50 -1.32
N ASN A 86 -5.26 -2.29 -2.08
CA ASN A 86 -4.08 -3.13 -2.03
C ASN A 86 -2.96 -2.44 -1.25
N SER A 87 -2.64 -2.99 -0.08
CA SER A 87 -1.50 -2.57 0.75
C SER A 87 -0.40 -3.63 0.84
N THR A 88 -0.38 -4.59 -0.10
CA THR A 88 0.70 -5.58 -0.15
C THR A 88 2.00 -4.94 -0.63
N GLY A 89 3.11 -5.44 -0.11
CA GLY A 89 4.43 -5.01 -0.53
C GLY A 89 5.53 -5.82 0.14
N TRP A 90 6.68 -5.80 -0.47
CA TRP A 90 7.92 -6.38 0.05
C TRP A 90 9.06 -5.41 -0.26
N GLY A 91 9.65 -4.82 0.79
CA GLY A 91 10.82 -3.94 0.66
C GLY A 91 12.09 -4.78 0.48
N LEU A 92 12.70 -4.72 -0.70
CA LEU A 92 13.95 -5.38 -1.03
C LEU A 92 15.01 -4.32 -1.30
N LEU A 93 16.04 -4.28 -0.48
CA LEU A 93 17.22 -3.43 -0.66
C LEU A 93 18.40 -4.33 -1.03
N VAL A 94 18.76 -4.33 -2.32
CA VAL A 94 19.87 -5.11 -2.89
C VAL A 94 20.45 -4.32 -4.04
N PRO A 95 21.80 -4.17 -4.13
CA PRO A 95 22.44 -3.55 -5.27
C PRO A 95 22.02 -4.16 -6.59
N LEU A 96 21.78 -3.34 -7.62
CA LEU A 96 21.23 -3.81 -8.90
C LEU A 96 21.98 -5.03 -9.50
N PRO A 97 23.33 -5.09 -9.51
CA PRO A 97 24.03 -6.26 -10.05
C PRO A 97 23.94 -7.52 -9.18
N GLU A 98 23.45 -7.41 -7.95
CA GLU A 98 23.34 -8.52 -7.00
C GLU A 98 21.91 -9.06 -6.88
N ASN A 99 20.93 -8.42 -7.55
CA ASN A 99 19.56 -8.93 -7.57
C ASN A 99 19.51 -10.28 -8.29
N SER A 100 19.04 -11.31 -7.58
CA SER A 100 18.84 -12.61 -8.21
C SER A 100 17.55 -12.64 -9.04
N GLU A 101 17.48 -13.58 -10.00
CA GLU A 101 16.28 -13.81 -10.81
C GLU A 101 15.09 -14.18 -9.92
N GLU A 102 15.29 -15.01 -8.89
CA GLU A 102 14.25 -15.43 -7.96
C GLU A 102 13.69 -14.25 -7.14
N GLN A 103 14.56 -13.32 -6.72
CA GLN A 103 14.13 -12.10 -6.03
C GLN A 103 13.29 -11.21 -6.96
N LEU A 104 13.73 -11.08 -8.21
CA LEU A 104 13.01 -10.30 -9.21
C LEU A 104 11.65 -10.94 -9.53
N ASP A 105 11.59 -12.26 -9.73
CA ASP A 105 10.35 -13.01 -9.99
C ASP A 105 9.37 -12.86 -8.83
N GLN A 106 9.83 -13.02 -7.60
CA GLN A 106 9.02 -12.82 -6.40
C GLN A 106 8.47 -11.40 -6.29
N MET A 107 9.30 -10.39 -6.61
CA MET A 107 8.91 -8.99 -6.62
C MET A 107 7.84 -8.71 -7.68
N ILE A 108 8.05 -9.24 -8.90
CA ILE A 108 7.11 -9.11 -10.02
C ILE A 108 5.79 -9.81 -9.67
N ASP A 109 5.83 -11.03 -9.18
CA ASP A 109 4.62 -11.78 -8.83
C ASP A 109 3.78 -11.04 -7.78
N LEU A 110 4.42 -10.51 -6.74
CA LEU A 110 3.71 -9.83 -5.65
C LEU A 110 3.29 -8.39 -6.01
N GLN A 111 4.16 -7.61 -6.66
CA GLN A 111 3.97 -6.16 -6.78
C GLN A 111 3.63 -5.66 -8.19
N PHE A 112 3.57 -6.54 -9.19
CA PHE A 112 3.13 -6.18 -10.53
C PHE A 112 2.07 -7.12 -11.08
N LYS A 113 2.35 -8.42 -11.12
CA LYS A 113 1.43 -9.43 -11.66
C LYS A 113 0.20 -9.63 -10.75
N GLY A 114 0.40 -9.68 -9.44
CA GLY A 114 -0.70 -9.72 -8.47
C GLY A 114 -1.65 -8.54 -8.60
N PRO A 115 -1.16 -7.29 -8.55
CA PRO A 115 -1.97 -6.10 -8.83
C PRO A 115 -2.66 -6.12 -10.17
N PHE A 116 -2.00 -6.57 -11.25
CA PHE A 116 -2.62 -6.69 -12.57
C PHE A 116 -3.84 -7.63 -12.56
N VAL A 117 -3.68 -8.83 -11.98
CA VAL A 117 -4.76 -9.82 -11.86
C VAL A 117 -5.90 -9.30 -10.97
N TRP A 118 -5.54 -8.64 -9.88
CA TRP A 118 -6.50 -8.03 -8.95
C TRP A 118 -7.32 -6.94 -9.65
N LEU A 119 -6.69 -6.04 -10.38
CA LEU A 119 -7.35 -5.01 -11.17
C LEU A 119 -8.27 -5.62 -12.24
N GLN A 120 -7.79 -6.65 -12.95
CA GLN A 120 -8.58 -7.38 -13.95
C GLN A 120 -9.87 -7.96 -13.36
N LYS A 121 -9.80 -8.56 -12.16
CA LYS A 121 -10.98 -9.12 -11.49
C LYS A 121 -11.90 -8.02 -10.94
N LEU A 122 -11.33 -6.93 -10.40
CA LEU A 122 -12.11 -5.82 -9.85
C LEU A 122 -12.92 -5.09 -10.91
N VAL A 123 -12.34 -4.80 -12.08
CA VAL A 123 -13.09 -4.10 -13.15
C VAL A 123 -14.28 -4.92 -13.62
N GLN A 124 -14.16 -6.25 -13.68
CA GLN A 124 -15.27 -7.16 -13.98
C GLN A 124 -16.34 -7.13 -12.86
N THR A 125 -15.89 -7.13 -11.60
CA THR A 125 -16.79 -7.15 -10.43
C THR A 125 -17.56 -5.84 -10.27
N MET A 126 -16.93 -4.71 -10.56
CA MET A 126 -17.46 -3.36 -10.36
C MET A 126 -18.11 -2.77 -11.64
N GLU A 127 -18.17 -3.51 -12.74
CA GLU A 127 -18.65 -3.01 -14.04
C GLU A 127 -20.03 -2.35 -13.99
N SER A 128 -20.96 -2.91 -13.20
CA SER A 128 -22.33 -2.43 -13.10
C SER A 128 -22.61 -1.52 -11.90
N THR A 129 -21.70 -1.47 -10.94
CA THR A 129 -21.90 -0.75 -9.66
C THR A 129 -21.00 0.46 -9.49
N GLY A 130 -19.91 0.52 -10.27
CA GLY A 130 -18.81 1.43 -9.99
C GLY A 130 -18.08 1.05 -8.72
N GLY A 131 -17.18 1.94 -8.25
CA GLY A 131 -16.41 1.74 -7.01
C GLY A 131 -15.11 2.52 -6.97
N SER A 132 -14.37 2.38 -5.88
CA SER A 132 -13.06 3.02 -5.70
C SER A 132 -11.97 1.97 -5.51
N ILE A 133 -10.94 2.01 -6.35
CA ILE A 133 -9.75 1.15 -6.28
C ILE A 133 -8.56 1.99 -5.82
N ILE A 134 -7.86 1.53 -4.79
CA ILE A 134 -6.73 2.25 -4.21
C ILE A 134 -5.51 1.32 -4.12
N GLN A 135 -4.42 1.72 -4.76
CA GLN A 135 -3.14 1.04 -4.70
C GLN A 135 -2.19 1.79 -3.77
N ILE A 136 -1.65 1.12 -2.76
CA ILE A 136 -0.54 1.68 -2.00
C ILE A 136 0.74 1.51 -2.80
N SER A 137 1.23 2.61 -3.32
CA SER A 137 2.46 2.76 -4.08
C SER A 137 3.63 3.13 -3.17
N SER A 138 4.51 4.00 -3.62
CA SER A 138 5.65 4.55 -2.88
C SER A 138 6.10 5.87 -3.50
N ALA A 139 6.64 6.78 -2.70
CA ALA A 139 7.37 7.94 -3.20
C ALA A 139 8.53 7.53 -4.11
N THR A 140 9.13 6.35 -3.87
CA THR A 140 10.23 5.82 -4.68
C THR A 140 9.80 5.33 -6.07
N ALA A 141 8.52 5.35 -6.40
CA ALA A 141 8.07 5.26 -7.79
C ALA A 141 8.43 6.51 -8.63
N ASN A 142 8.68 7.64 -7.97
CA ASN A 142 9.00 8.93 -8.60
C ASN A 142 10.40 9.44 -8.27
N ILE A 143 10.88 9.23 -7.04
CA ILE A 143 12.22 9.64 -6.59
C ILE A 143 13.08 8.42 -6.27
N MET A 144 14.38 8.56 -6.42
CA MET A 144 15.30 7.43 -6.25
C MET A 144 15.58 7.12 -4.77
N LEU A 145 15.83 5.86 -4.50
CA LEU A 145 16.45 5.32 -3.29
C LEU A 145 17.48 4.29 -3.73
N ASP A 146 18.68 4.32 -3.14
CA ASP A 146 19.74 3.38 -3.47
C ASP A 146 19.29 1.92 -3.19
N ASP A 147 19.83 0.99 -3.97
CA ASP A 147 19.63 -0.46 -3.82
C ASP A 147 18.19 -0.95 -3.89
N HIS A 148 17.29 -0.18 -4.50
CA HIS A 148 15.85 -0.44 -4.48
C HIS A 148 15.22 -0.62 -5.87
N ALA A 149 16.03 -0.94 -6.89
CA ALA A 149 15.63 -0.89 -8.30
C ALA A 149 14.41 -1.76 -8.64
N ALA A 150 14.39 -3.03 -8.22
CA ALA A 150 13.27 -3.95 -8.50
C ALA A 150 11.95 -3.47 -7.89
N TYR A 151 12.00 -2.97 -6.65
CA TYR A 151 10.84 -2.41 -5.96
C TYR A 151 10.32 -1.15 -6.67
N MET A 152 11.20 -0.19 -6.95
CA MET A 152 10.85 1.07 -7.62
C MET A 152 10.22 0.83 -8.99
N GLY A 153 10.82 -0.07 -9.78
CA GLY A 153 10.31 -0.44 -11.09
C GLY A 153 8.91 -1.04 -11.06
N THR A 154 8.65 -1.95 -10.12
CA THR A 154 7.31 -2.56 -9.97
C THR A 154 6.27 -1.57 -9.47
N LYS A 155 6.61 -0.66 -8.55
CA LYS A 155 5.70 0.38 -8.06
C LYS A 155 5.35 1.39 -9.16
N ALA A 156 6.34 1.86 -9.92
CA ALA A 156 6.11 2.76 -11.06
C ALA A 156 5.22 2.10 -12.14
N GLY A 157 5.49 0.83 -12.47
CA GLY A 157 4.67 0.06 -13.40
C GLY A 157 3.23 -0.10 -12.92
N THR A 158 3.02 -0.39 -11.64
CA THR A 158 1.68 -0.54 -11.06
C THR A 158 0.91 0.77 -11.03
N ASP A 159 1.56 1.91 -10.76
CA ASP A 159 0.94 3.23 -10.87
C ASP A 159 0.44 3.50 -12.28
N HIS A 160 1.17 3.04 -13.31
CA HIS A 160 0.70 3.16 -14.68
C HIS A 160 -0.52 2.27 -14.96
N LEU A 161 -0.60 1.06 -14.39
CA LEU A 161 -1.80 0.20 -14.48
C LEU A 161 -3.03 0.88 -13.87
N ILE A 162 -2.88 1.58 -12.75
CA ILE A 162 -3.96 2.36 -12.12
C ILE A 162 -4.50 3.43 -13.09
N ARG A 163 -3.61 4.14 -13.81
CA ARG A 163 -4.01 5.12 -14.84
C ARG A 163 -4.77 4.45 -15.99
N CYS A 164 -4.35 3.27 -16.44
CA CYS A 164 -5.05 2.51 -17.47
C CYS A 164 -6.48 2.17 -17.03
N VAL A 165 -6.65 1.67 -15.80
CA VAL A 165 -7.99 1.37 -15.24
C VAL A 165 -8.83 2.63 -15.15
N ALA A 166 -8.30 3.70 -14.58
CA ALA A 166 -9.00 4.98 -14.44
C ALA A 166 -9.53 5.51 -15.79
N ASN A 167 -8.66 5.47 -16.81
CA ASN A 167 -9.01 5.95 -18.15
C ASN A 167 -10.04 5.07 -18.85
N GLN A 168 -9.90 3.74 -18.74
CA GLN A 168 -10.72 2.81 -19.52
C GLN A 168 -12.08 2.52 -18.86
N TYR A 169 -12.14 2.52 -17.53
CA TYR A 169 -13.32 2.10 -16.76
C TYR A 169 -13.99 3.24 -15.97
N GLY A 170 -13.54 4.48 -16.16
CA GLY A 170 -14.20 5.68 -15.63
C GLY A 170 -15.68 5.81 -16.04
N PRO A 171 -16.06 5.52 -17.31
CA PRO A 171 -17.47 5.55 -17.73
C PRO A 171 -18.39 4.59 -16.95
N GLN A 172 -17.86 3.52 -16.35
CA GLN A 172 -18.60 2.61 -15.46
C GLN A 172 -18.66 3.10 -14.01
N GLY A 173 -18.16 4.30 -13.71
CA GLY A 173 -18.12 4.84 -12.35
C GLY A 173 -16.99 4.25 -11.51
N ILE A 174 -15.99 3.60 -12.10
CA ILE A 174 -14.83 3.06 -11.41
C ILE A 174 -13.75 4.15 -11.32
N ARG A 175 -13.42 4.56 -10.09
CA ARG A 175 -12.27 5.41 -9.82
C ARG A 175 -11.09 4.55 -9.38
N ALA A 176 -9.92 4.83 -9.90
CA ALA A 176 -8.69 4.11 -9.52
C ALA A 176 -7.56 5.12 -9.27
N ASN A 177 -6.97 5.09 -8.08
CA ASN A 177 -5.92 6.00 -7.66
C ASN A 177 -4.82 5.24 -6.90
N SER A 178 -3.63 5.84 -6.84
CA SER A 178 -2.53 5.39 -5.98
C SER A 178 -2.33 6.35 -4.82
N ILE A 179 -1.78 5.84 -3.71
CA ILE A 179 -1.22 6.64 -2.62
C ILE A 179 0.27 6.33 -2.55
N SER A 180 1.12 7.35 -2.55
CA SER A 180 2.57 7.23 -2.45
C SER A 180 3.09 7.73 -1.09
N PRO A 181 3.24 6.83 -0.11
CA PRO A 181 3.94 7.11 1.12
C PRO A 181 5.43 7.37 0.87
N GLY A 182 6.06 8.17 1.72
CA GLY A 182 7.51 8.14 1.93
C GLY A 182 7.91 7.04 2.91
N LEU A 183 9.06 7.15 3.56
CA LEU A 183 9.39 6.30 4.69
C LEU A 183 8.30 6.50 5.76
N THR A 184 7.72 5.39 6.18
CA THR A 184 6.57 5.38 7.09
C THR A 184 6.87 4.45 8.25
N ALA A 185 6.56 4.87 9.47
CA ALA A 185 6.70 4.06 10.66
C ALA A 185 5.71 2.89 10.62
N THR A 186 6.22 1.70 10.34
CA THR A 186 5.47 0.44 10.22
C THR A 186 6.32 -0.72 10.74
N PRO A 187 5.76 -1.89 11.00
CA PRO A 187 6.55 -3.06 11.36
C PRO A 187 7.63 -3.43 10.32
N MET A 188 7.41 -3.13 9.04
CA MET A 188 8.38 -3.38 7.97
C MET A 188 9.64 -2.51 8.10
N THR A 189 9.50 -1.30 8.62
CA THR A 189 10.58 -0.31 8.76
C THR A 189 11.10 -0.19 10.19
N ALA A 190 10.57 -0.99 11.13
CA ALA A 190 10.87 -0.87 12.55
C ALA A 190 12.35 -1.08 12.89
N GLU A 191 13.03 -2.03 12.23
CA GLU A 191 14.45 -2.29 12.51
C GLU A 191 15.37 -1.13 12.07
N PRO A 192 15.32 -0.63 10.82
CA PRO A 192 16.10 0.56 10.45
C PRO A 192 15.80 1.78 11.32
N LEU A 193 14.55 1.98 11.72
CA LEU A 193 14.13 3.13 12.51
C LEU A 193 14.58 3.09 13.98
N LYS A 194 15.28 2.03 14.44
CA LYS A 194 15.97 2.02 15.73
C LYS A 194 17.22 2.90 15.72
N SER A 195 17.82 3.15 14.56
CA SER A 195 18.93 4.10 14.42
C SER A 195 18.37 5.53 14.45
N ALA A 196 18.72 6.27 15.50
CA ALA A 196 18.31 7.67 15.63
C ALA A 196 19.00 8.55 14.58
N ALA A 197 20.24 8.23 14.21
CA ALA A 197 20.98 8.95 13.18
C ALA A 197 20.36 8.74 11.80
N LEU A 198 19.99 7.52 11.44
CA LEU A 198 19.30 7.21 10.21
C LEU A 198 17.94 7.91 10.13
N LEU A 199 17.17 7.88 11.22
CA LEU A 199 15.87 8.56 11.28
C LEU A 199 16.02 10.07 11.04
N ALA A 200 16.99 10.72 11.71
CA ALA A 200 17.23 12.14 11.57
C ALA A 200 17.61 12.53 10.13
N GLU A 201 18.42 11.72 9.44
CA GLU A 201 18.76 11.94 8.03
C GLU A 201 17.51 11.86 7.13
N PHE A 202 16.65 10.86 7.32
CA PHE A 202 15.39 10.81 6.60
C PHE A 202 14.50 12.03 6.91
N GLU A 203 14.30 12.38 8.17
CA GLU A 203 13.45 13.50 8.58
C GLU A 203 13.94 14.83 8.01
N SER A 204 15.26 15.03 7.88
CA SER A 204 15.85 16.22 7.24
C SER A 204 15.41 16.40 5.78
N CYS A 205 15.10 15.31 5.09
CA CYS A 205 14.62 15.31 3.72
C CYS A 205 13.13 15.67 3.58
N TYR A 206 12.37 15.60 4.68
CA TYR A 206 10.94 15.92 4.66
C TYR A 206 10.67 17.40 4.96
N PRO A 207 10.03 18.17 4.08
CA PRO A 207 9.60 19.53 4.40
C PRO A 207 8.77 19.67 5.69
N LEU A 208 7.96 18.64 6.01
CA LEU A 208 7.18 18.63 7.25
C LEU A 208 7.95 18.14 8.48
N GLY A 209 9.27 17.85 8.36
CA GLY A 209 10.17 17.55 9.47
C GLY A 209 9.91 16.21 10.18
N ARG A 210 9.16 15.29 9.59
CA ARG A 210 8.94 13.94 10.12
C ARG A 210 8.68 12.94 9.01
N ILE A 211 8.95 11.67 9.27
CA ILE A 211 8.47 10.58 8.42
C ILE A 211 6.94 10.39 8.55
N GLY A 212 6.36 9.59 7.64
CA GLY A 212 4.92 9.30 7.65
C GLY A 212 4.51 8.31 8.73
N THR A 213 3.20 8.26 9.01
CA THR A 213 2.56 7.22 9.83
C THR A 213 1.49 6.49 9.02
N SER A 214 1.05 5.33 9.51
CA SER A 214 -0.04 4.59 8.88
C SER A 214 -1.36 5.36 8.90
N GLU A 215 -1.57 6.24 9.89
CA GLU A 215 -2.73 7.12 10.04
C GLU A 215 -2.78 8.19 8.96
N ASP A 216 -1.62 8.75 8.56
CA ASP A 216 -1.53 9.70 7.44
C ASP A 216 -2.08 9.05 6.15
N ILE A 217 -1.71 7.78 5.92
CA ILE A 217 -2.14 7.01 4.75
C ILE A 217 -3.62 6.62 4.84
N ALA A 218 -4.08 6.22 6.03
CA ALA A 218 -5.49 5.88 6.26
C ALA A 218 -6.42 7.08 6.01
N ALA A 219 -6.01 8.29 6.42
CA ALA A 219 -6.75 9.51 6.14
C ALA A 219 -6.89 9.79 4.63
N ALA A 220 -5.81 9.62 3.88
CA ALA A 220 -5.82 9.77 2.43
C ALA A 220 -6.67 8.68 1.74
N ALA A 221 -6.58 7.43 2.22
CA ALA A 221 -7.36 6.31 1.69
C ALA A 221 -8.87 6.53 1.89
N THR A 222 -9.29 7.01 3.07
CA THR A 222 -10.69 7.32 3.32
C THR A 222 -11.20 8.48 2.47
N PHE A 223 -10.37 9.49 2.18
CA PHE A 223 -10.73 10.54 1.24
C PHE A 223 -10.91 9.99 -0.18
N LEU A 224 -9.93 9.25 -0.72
CA LEU A 224 -10.01 8.67 -2.07
C LEU A 224 -11.16 7.67 -2.24
N ALA A 225 -11.54 6.98 -1.18
CA ALA A 225 -12.66 6.02 -1.18
C ALA A 225 -14.03 6.70 -1.13
N SER A 226 -14.12 7.92 -0.62
CA SER A 226 -15.39 8.60 -0.37
C SER A 226 -16.10 9.04 -1.64
N ASP A 227 -17.42 9.24 -1.55
CA ASP A 227 -18.25 9.75 -2.66
C ASP A 227 -17.95 11.26 -2.93
N GLU A 228 -17.26 11.96 -2.02
CA GLU A 228 -16.81 13.35 -2.20
C GLU A 228 -15.60 13.48 -3.13
N CYS A 229 -14.89 12.38 -3.38
CA CYS A 229 -13.65 12.38 -4.16
C CYS A 229 -13.93 12.40 -5.66
N PHE A 230 -13.58 13.49 -6.34
CA PHE A 230 -13.62 13.62 -7.80
C PHE A 230 -12.23 13.42 -8.43
N MET A 231 -11.51 12.39 -7.97
CA MET A 231 -10.17 12.04 -8.47
C MET A 231 -10.15 10.63 -9.04
N THR A 232 -9.52 10.47 -10.20
CA THR A 232 -9.22 9.16 -10.79
C THR A 232 -7.95 9.24 -11.63
N GLY A 233 -7.12 8.21 -11.63
CA GLY A 233 -5.84 8.15 -12.34
C GLY A 233 -4.70 8.89 -11.65
N GLU A 234 -4.92 9.39 -10.43
CA GLU A 234 -3.93 10.17 -9.69
C GLU A 234 -3.07 9.30 -8.78
N ASN A 235 -1.85 9.77 -8.56
CA ASN A 235 -0.94 9.25 -7.54
C ASN A 235 -0.80 10.31 -6.44
N LEU A 236 -1.56 10.15 -5.36
CA LEU A 236 -1.59 11.10 -4.25
C LEU A 236 -0.33 10.95 -3.39
N GLN A 237 0.50 11.99 -3.40
CA GLN A 237 1.75 12.03 -2.65
C GLN A 237 1.47 12.32 -1.17
N VAL A 238 1.49 11.28 -0.32
CA VAL A 238 1.29 11.39 1.14
C VAL A 238 2.62 11.10 1.84
N ASN A 239 3.58 12.01 1.64
CA ASN A 239 4.98 11.81 2.01
C ASN A 239 5.63 13.07 2.63
N GLY A 240 4.84 13.97 3.22
CA GLY A 240 5.37 15.14 3.91
C GLY A 240 6.19 16.09 3.03
N GLY A 241 6.00 16.04 1.70
CA GLY A 241 6.72 16.83 0.73
C GLY A 241 8.08 16.24 0.31
N LEU A 242 8.39 15.00 0.64
CA LEU A 242 9.65 14.33 0.29
C LEU A 242 9.97 14.43 -1.21
N CYS A 243 8.96 14.29 -2.08
CA CYS A 243 9.14 14.38 -3.53
C CYS A 243 9.50 15.78 -4.06
N LEU A 244 9.44 16.82 -3.22
CA LEU A 244 10.00 18.15 -3.55
C LEU A 244 11.52 18.21 -3.32
N ARG A 245 12.07 17.20 -2.67
CA ARG A 245 13.49 17.02 -2.35
C ARG A 245 13.96 15.66 -2.89
N ARG A 246 14.63 14.85 -2.09
CA ARG A 246 15.10 13.51 -2.40
C ARG A 246 15.18 12.64 -1.15
N ASN A 247 15.33 11.32 -1.31
CA ASN A 247 15.80 10.47 -0.21
C ASN A 247 17.28 10.79 0.12
N PRO A 248 17.73 10.52 1.35
CA PRO A 248 19.15 10.56 1.67
C PRO A 248 19.90 9.52 0.84
N LEU A 249 21.15 9.79 0.50
CA LEU A 249 22.04 8.83 -0.15
C LEU A 249 22.51 7.78 0.85
N GLY A 250 22.83 6.57 0.36
CA GLY A 250 23.36 5.52 1.22
C GLY A 250 24.62 5.94 1.96
N THR A 251 25.50 6.74 1.34
CA THR A 251 26.70 7.31 1.97
C THR A 251 26.37 8.29 3.09
N GLU A 252 25.35 9.14 2.93
CA GLU A 252 24.90 10.08 3.99
C GLU A 252 24.36 9.31 5.22
N LEU A 253 23.59 8.26 4.99
CA LEU A 253 23.09 7.39 6.06
C LEU A 253 24.25 6.71 6.81
N PHE A 254 25.23 6.16 6.07
CA PHE A 254 26.42 5.54 6.63
C PHE A 254 27.22 6.53 7.48
N ASP A 255 27.54 7.68 6.93
CA ASP A 255 28.34 8.72 7.60
C ASP A 255 27.65 9.22 8.88
N ALA A 256 26.33 9.40 8.85
CA ALA A 256 25.55 9.81 10.03
C ALA A 256 25.61 8.74 11.15
N MET A 257 25.45 7.46 10.81
CA MET A 257 25.53 6.38 11.79
C MET A 257 26.95 6.22 12.37
N VAL A 258 28.01 6.40 11.55
CA VAL A 258 29.40 6.43 12.03
C VAL A 258 29.63 7.60 12.98
N ALA A 259 29.19 8.80 12.60
CA ALA A 259 29.35 10.01 13.42
C ALA A 259 28.61 9.90 14.76
N ALA A 260 27.49 9.20 14.80
CA ALA A 260 26.74 8.90 16.02
C ALA A 260 27.33 7.75 16.86
N GLY A 261 28.34 7.03 16.34
CA GLY A 261 28.93 5.87 17.01
C GLY A 261 28.05 4.62 17.00
N GLU A 262 27.05 4.58 16.12
CA GLU A 262 26.13 3.43 15.99
C GLU A 262 26.75 2.27 15.20
N ILE A 263 27.69 2.58 14.29
CA ILE A 263 28.48 1.59 13.51
C ILE A 263 29.94 2.01 13.42
N PRO A 264 30.88 1.07 13.19
CA PRO A 264 32.30 1.41 12.99
C PRO A 264 32.52 2.14 11.66
N ALA A 265 33.53 2.99 11.61
CA ALA A 265 34.06 3.52 10.34
C ALA A 265 34.63 2.36 9.51
N ALA A 266 34.50 2.44 8.18
CA ALA A 266 35.01 1.44 7.24
C ALA A 266 36.55 1.42 7.15
#